data_0eb532cd26a01664a8a1e2c4bd647bfc
#
_entry.id   0eb532cd26a01664a8a1e2c4bd647bfc
#
_cell.length_a   1.000
_cell.length_b   1.000
_cell.length_c   1.000
_cell.angle_alpha   90.00
_cell.angle_beta   90.00
_cell.angle_gamma   90.00
#
_symmetry.space_group_name_H-M   'P 1'
#
loop_
_entity.id
_entity.type
_entity.pdbx_description
1 polymer ?
#
loop_
_entity_poly.entity_id
_entity_poly.type
_entity_poly.pdbx_seq_one_letter_code
_entity_poly.pdbx_strand_id
1 'polypeptide(L)'
;GGMSEEDAWKLVTLNPAKLLRIDDKVGSIKVGKDADLVLWNTNPLSIQAIPELVLIEGIPFFDRSKDVRLQLENEKERARIITKMLNSNQQAGEKGKTFEAKESSFFHCNTIGEEGSTDHNEH
;
A
#
# COMPACT_ATOMS: atom_id res chain seq x y z
N GLY A 1 -9.66 -21.41 -19.39
CA GLY A 1 -9.92 -20.45 -20.45
C GLY A 1 -8.63 -20.09 -21.15
N GLY A 2 -8.52 -20.29 -22.44
CA GLY A 2 -7.30 -20.20 -23.21
C GLY A 2 -6.90 -18.79 -23.62
N MET A 3 -6.75 -17.86 -22.69
CA MET A 3 -6.22 -16.53 -22.95
C MET A 3 -4.68 -16.58 -23.02
N SER A 4 -4.07 -15.89 -23.98
CA SER A 4 -2.63 -15.74 -24.05
C SER A 4 -2.11 -14.82 -22.94
N GLU A 5 -0.86 -14.99 -22.50
CA GLU A 5 -0.22 -14.10 -21.51
C GLU A 5 -0.22 -12.65 -22.01
N GLU A 6 0.03 -12.44 -23.30
CA GLU A 6 0.01 -11.11 -23.91
C GLU A 6 -1.35 -10.43 -23.81
N ASP A 7 -2.42 -11.18 -24.04
CA ASP A 7 -3.78 -10.65 -23.94
C ASP A 7 -4.17 -10.38 -22.48
N ALA A 8 -3.72 -11.24 -21.55
CA ALA A 8 -3.91 -11.00 -20.11
C ALA A 8 -3.25 -9.68 -19.67
N TRP A 9 -2.05 -9.40 -20.18
CA TRP A 9 -1.37 -8.12 -19.92
C TRP A 9 -2.13 -6.92 -20.48
N LYS A 10 -2.63 -7.03 -21.70
CA LYS A 10 -3.41 -5.94 -22.32
C LYS A 10 -4.66 -5.60 -21.52
N LEU A 11 -5.27 -6.58 -20.84
CA LEU A 11 -6.48 -6.35 -20.04
C LEU A 11 -6.23 -5.38 -18.86
N VAL A 12 -5.05 -5.41 -18.27
CA VAL A 12 -4.72 -4.59 -17.08
C VAL A 12 -3.88 -3.35 -17.43
N THR A 13 -3.45 -3.19 -18.67
CA THR A 13 -2.61 -2.07 -19.09
C THR A 13 -3.23 -1.28 -20.24
N LEU A 14 -3.12 -1.80 -21.46
CA LEU A 14 -3.47 -1.07 -22.69
C LEU A 14 -4.98 -0.91 -22.85
N ASN A 15 -5.78 -1.93 -22.54
CA ASN A 15 -7.23 -1.86 -22.73
C ASN A 15 -7.90 -0.81 -21.82
N PRO A 16 -7.59 -0.74 -20.51
CA PRO A 16 -8.05 0.36 -19.66
C PRO A 16 -7.61 1.74 -20.15
N ALA A 17 -6.35 1.87 -20.61
CA ALA A 17 -5.85 3.14 -21.15
C ALA A 17 -6.63 3.59 -22.36
N LYS A 18 -6.97 2.67 -23.29
CA LYS A 18 -7.82 2.94 -24.45
C LYS A 18 -9.25 3.32 -24.05
N LEU A 19 -9.82 2.63 -23.07
CA LEU A 19 -11.16 2.93 -22.58
C LEU A 19 -11.24 4.35 -22.01
N LEU A 20 -10.20 4.78 -21.30
CA LEU A 20 -10.06 6.12 -20.73
C LEU A 20 -9.56 7.16 -21.76
N ARG A 21 -9.19 6.75 -22.98
CA ARG A 21 -8.63 7.59 -24.04
C ARG A 21 -7.34 8.32 -23.64
N ILE A 22 -6.48 7.62 -22.92
CA ILE A 22 -5.15 8.09 -22.48
C ILE A 22 -4.03 7.16 -22.98
N ASP A 23 -4.33 6.30 -23.93
CA ASP A 23 -3.39 5.33 -24.48
C ASP A 23 -2.28 5.96 -25.35
N ASP A 24 -2.37 7.24 -25.64
CA ASP A 24 -1.28 8.06 -26.18
C ASP A 24 -0.16 8.30 -25.16
N LYS A 25 -0.49 8.33 -23.86
CA LYS A 25 0.44 8.60 -22.75
C LYS A 25 0.87 7.36 -21.99
N VAL A 26 -0.06 6.45 -21.70
CA VAL A 26 0.16 5.30 -20.80
C VAL A 26 -0.28 3.98 -21.40
N GLY A 27 -0.19 2.88 -20.64
CA GLY A 27 -0.71 1.57 -20.99
C GLY A 27 0.18 0.71 -21.88
N SER A 28 1.31 1.23 -22.36
CA SER A 28 2.32 0.46 -23.12
C SER A 28 3.67 1.16 -23.11
N ILE A 29 4.74 0.38 -23.19
CA ILE A 29 6.10 0.89 -23.24
C ILE A 29 6.41 1.32 -24.67
N LYS A 30 6.47 2.65 -24.91
CA LYS A 30 6.83 3.25 -26.19
C LYS A 30 7.55 4.57 -25.97
N VAL A 31 8.41 4.95 -26.89
CA VAL A 31 9.07 6.26 -26.88
C VAL A 31 8.00 7.38 -26.94
N GLY A 32 8.11 8.35 -26.07
CA GLY A 32 7.18 9.50 -25.98
C GLY A 32 5.99 9.28 -25.03
N LYS A 33 5.91 8.13 -24.34
CA LYS A 33 4.94 7.89 -23.28
C LYS A 33 5.55 8.09 -21.91
N ASP A 34 4.70 8.27 -20.93
CA ASP A 34 5.08 8.38 -19.52
C ASP A 34 5.76 7.09 -19.07
N ALA A 35 6.86 7.24 -18.33
CA ALA A 35 7.66 6.11 -17.86
C ALA A 35 7.12 5.56 -16.53
N ASP A 36 5.85 5.11 -16.55
CA ASP A 36 5.19 4.44 -15.44
C ASP A 36 5.43 2.94 -15.58
N LEU A 37 6.41 2.44 -14.84
CA LEU A 37 6.95 1.10 -15.02
C LEU A 37 7.05 0.36 -13.69
N VAL A 38 6.82 -0.94 -13.73
CA VAL A 38 7.08 -1.83 -12.60
C VAL A 38 8.05 -2.93 -13.03
N LEU A 39 9.16 -3.03 -12.34
CA LEU A 39 10.09 -4.16 -12.49
C LEU A 39 9.72 -5.24 -11.48
N TRP A 40 9.67 -6.47 -11.96
CA TRP A 40 9.31 -7.63 -11.17
C TRP A 40 10.50 -8.61 -11.10
N ASN A 41 10.58 -9.37 -10.01
CA ASN A 41 11.60 -10.42 -9.85
C ASN A 41 11.39 -11.63 -10.78
N THR A 42 10.14 -11.85 -11.23
CA THR A 42 9.74 -12.94 -12.13
C THR A 42 8.54 -12.53 -12.96
N ASN A 43 7.98 -13.44 -13.76
CA ASN A 43 6.78 -13.19 -14.55
C ASN A 43 5.64 -12.67 -13.64
N PRO A 44 5.12 -11.47 -13.88
CA PRO A 44 4.11 -10.84 -13.04
C PRO A 44 2.76 -11.58 -12.98
N LEU A 45 2.49 -12.51 -13.89
CA LEU A 45 1.32 -13.41 -13.82
C LEU A 45 1.53 -14.57 -12.83
N SER A 46 2.74 -14.72 -12.28
CA SER A 46 3.00 -15.69 -11.22
C SER A 46 2.53 -15.20 -9.87
N ILE A 47 1.98 -16.10 -9.07
CA ILE A 47 1.64 -15.83 -7.65
C ILE A 47 2.88 -15.51 -6.78
N GLN A 48 4.08 -15.82 -7.27
CA GLN A 48 5.35 -15.52 -6.61
C GLN A 48 5.98 -14.21 -7.08
N ALA A 49 5.33 -13.50 -7.98
CA ALA A 49 5.84 -12.24 -8.50
C ALA A 49 5.80 -11.15 -7.43
N ILE A 50 6.92 -10.49 -7.27
CA ILE A 50 7.10 -9.40 -6.31
C ILE A 50 7.69 -8.20 -7.03
N PRO A 51 7.12 -6.99 -6.88
CA PRO A 51 7.70 -5.79 -7.48
C PRO A 51 9.02 -5.46 -6.78
N GLU A 52 10.06 -5.18 -7.57
CA GLU A 52 11.37 -4.75 -7.06
C GLU A 52 11.55 -3.25 -7.16
N LEU A 53 11.05 -2.66 -8.24
CA LEU A 53 11.15 -1.23 -8.50
C LEU A 53 9.86 -0.73 -9.14
N VAL A 54 9.35 0.39 -8.65
CA VAL A 54 8.23 1.12 -9.26
C VAL A 54 8.71 2.50 -9.68
N LEU A 55 8.55 2.82 -10.95
CA LEU A 55 8.84 4.13 -11.53
C LEU A 55 7.52 4.82 -11.87
N ILE A 56 7.44 6.10 -11.53
CA ILE A 56 6.36 7.00 -11.94
C ILE A 56 7.00 8.20 -12.64
N GLU A 57 6.63 8.45 -13.87
CA GLU A 57 7.26 9.47 -14.71
C GLU A 57 8.80 9.32 -14.79
N GLY A 58 9.29 8.07 -14.72
CA GLY A 58 10.71 7.75 -14.72
C GLY A 58 11.43 7.96 -13.38
N ILE A 59 10.73 8.43 -12.35
CA ILE A 59 11.28 8.64 -11.00
C ILE A 59 11.04 7.38 -10.16
N PRO A 60 12.06 6.84 -9.47
CA PRO A 60 11.89 5.71 -8.56
C PRO A 60 11.02 6.08 -7.36
N PHE A 61 9.79 5.58 -7.33
CA PHE A 61 8.84 5.81 -6.25
C PHE A 61 8.90 4.72 -5.17
N PHE A 62 9.13 3.49 -5.57
CA PHE A 62 9.36 2.36 -4.69
C PHE A 62 10.60 1.60 -5.12
N ASP A 63 11.44 1.25 -4.17
CA ASP A 63 12.64 0.44 -4.33
C ASP A 63 12.69 -0.55 -3.15
N ARG A 64 12.50 -1.81 -3.44
CA ARG A 64 12.41 -2.86 -2.41
C ARG A 64 13.65 -2.96 -1.53
N SER A 65 14.82 -2.75 -2.10
CA SER A 65 16.06 -2.81 -1.33
C SER A 65 16.15 -1.68 -0.30
N LYS A 66 15.67 -0.51 -0.65
CA LYS A 66 15.57 0.64 0.26
C LYS A 66 14.46 0.45 1.28
N ASP A 67 13.30 -0.08 0.85
CA ASP A 67 12.15 -0.31 1.72
C ASP A 67 12.48 -1.28 2.85
N VAL A 68 13.11 -2.41 2.56
CA VAL A 68 13.55 -3.38 3.58
C VAL A 68 14.49 -2.73 4.60
N ARG A 69 15.43 -1.89 4.15
CA ARG A 69 16.32 -1.17 5.04
C ARG A 69 15.58 -0.18 5.92
N LEU A 70 14.67 0.61 5.34
CA LEU A 70 13.84 1.57 6.07
C LEU A 70 12.93 0.89 7.08
N GLN A 71 12.36 -0.27 6.76
CA GLN A 71 11.56 -1.05 7.70
C GLN A 71 12.39 -1.45 8.93
N LEU A 72 13.60 -1.96 8.73
CA LEU A 72 14.49 -2.32 9.83
C LEU A 72 14.89 -1.10 10.69
N GLU A 73 15.14 0.04 10.07
CA GLU A 73 15.43 1.29 10.78
C GLU A 73 14.22 1.78 11.58
N ASN A 74 13.02 1.72 10.98
CA ASN A 74 11.77 2.09 11.63
C ASN A 74 11.44 1.18 12.82
N GLU A 75 11.68 -0.13 12.72
CA GLU A 75 11.50 -1.06 13.84
C GLU A 75 12.42 -0.72 15.02
N LYS A 76 13.69 -0.43 14.76
CA LYS A 76 14.66 -0.02 15.77
C LYS A 76 14.25 1.29 16.45
N GLU A 77 13.84 2.27 15.65
CA GLU A 77 13.41 3.57 16.18
C GLU A 77 12.11 3.46 16.98
N ARG A 78 11.16 2.65 16.52
CA ARG A 78 9.94 2.35 17.24
C ARG A 78 10.25 1.71 18.61
N ALA A 79 11.13 0.71 18.64
CA ALA A 79 11.55 0.07 19.90
C ALA A 79 12.23 1.08 20.84
N ARG A 80 13.07 1.97 20.32
CA ARG A 80 13.72 3.04 21.07
C ARG A 80 12.71 4.00 21.71
N ILE A 81 11.72 4.42 20.93
CA ILE A 81 10.67 5.34 21.40
C ILE A 81 9.82 4.66 22.47
N ILE A 82 9.39 3.43 22.27
CA ILE A 82 8.62 2.66 23.26
C ILE A 82 9.40 2.53 24.57
N THR A 83 10.68 2.17 24.50
CA THR A 83 11.54 2.06 25.70
C THR A 83 11.66 3.39 26.44
N LYS A 84 11.82 4.49 25.70
CA LYS A 84 11.88 5.83 26.28
C LYS A 84 10.57 6.21 26.97
N MET A 85 9.43 5.89 26.36
CA MET A 85 8.11 6.15 26.95
C MET A 85 7.88 5.34 28.23
N LEU A 86 8.23 4.05 28.24
CA LEU A 86 8.12 3.20 29.41
C LEU A 86 8.99 3.70 30.57
N ASN A 87 10.22 4.08 30.30
CA ASN A 87 11.13 4.61 31.31
C ASN A 87 10.64 5.96 31.87
N SER A 88 10.09 6.82 31.04
CA SER A 88 9.50 8.10 31.46
C SER A 88 8.29 7.89 32.38
N ASN A 89 7.42 6.95 32.08
CA ASN A 89 6.26 6.63 32.90
C ASN A 89 6.65 6.02 34.26
N GLN A 90 7.72 5.22 34.31
CA GLN A 90 8.24 4.68 35.58
C GLN A 90 8.80 5.79 36.50
N GLN A 91 9.44 6.81 35.92
CA GLN A 91 9.99 7.93 36.68
C GLN A 91 8.91 8.89 37.20
N ALA A 92 7.79 9.02 36.49
CA ALA A 92 6.70 9.90 36.85
C ALA A 92 5.79 9.35 37.97
N GLY A 93 5.95 8.08 38.39
CA GLY A 93 5.14 7.45 39.45
C GLY A 93 3.65 7.35 39.15
N GLU A 94 3.22 7.77 37.96
CA GLU A 94 1.85 7.63 37.49
C GLU A 94 1.65 6.21 36.93
N LYS A 95 0.64 5.50 37.45
CA LYS A 95 0.12 4.32 36.76
C LYS A 95 -0.29 4.78 35.37
N GLY A 96 0.53 4.47 34.39
CA GLY A 96 0.29 4.85 33.01
C GLY A 96 -1.14 4.49 32.63
N LYS A 97 -1.90 5.47 32.16
CA LYS A 97 -3.20 5.19 31.54
C LYS A 97 -2.93 4.23 30.41
N THR A 98 -3.47 3.03 30.52
CA THR A 98 -3.42 2.04 29.44
C THR A 98 -4.06 2.71 28.21
N PHE A 99 -3.27 2.91 27.17
CA PHE A 99 -3.81 3.41 25.92
C PHE A 99 -4.63 2.27 25.33
N GLU A 100 -5.95 2.36 25.45
CA GLU A 100 -6.82 1.49 24.69
C GLU A 100 -6.72 1.92 23.23
N ALA A 101 -6.08 1.10 22.42
CA ALA A 101 -6.06 1.30 20.98
C ALA A 101 -7.52 1.24 20.51
N LYS A 102 -8.04 2.39 20.07
CA LYS A 102 -9.34 2.42 19.41
C LYS A 102 -9.23 1.51 18.19
N GLU A 103 -10.03 0.45 18.15
CA GLU A 103 -10.05 -0.42 16.99
C GLU A 103 -10.29 0.45 15.75
N SER A 104 -9.34 0.40 14.81
CA SER A 104 -9.52 1.08 13.54
C SER A 104 -10.67 0.37 12.83
N SER A 105 -11.77 1.09 12.59
CA SER A 105 -12.83 0.59 11.75
C SER A 105 -12.27 0.40 10.34
N PHE A 106 -12.02 -0.83 9.95
CA PHE A 106 -11.70 -1.15 8.57
C PHE A 106 -12.97 -0.97 7.75
N PHE A 107 -12.95 -0.01 6.85
CA PHE A 107 -14.01 0.13 5.87
C PHE A 107 -13.94 -1.05 4.89
N HIS A 108 -14.87 -1.96 4.98
CA HIS A 108 -15.08 -2.99 3.96
C HIS A 108 -16.05 -2.43 2.90
N CYS A 109 -15.86 -2.81 1.65
CA CYS A 109 -16.74 -2.38 0.55
C CYS A 109 -18.24 -2.71 0.78
N ASN A 110 -18.53 -3.65 1.67
CA ASN A 110 -19.90 -4.04 2.03
C ASN A 110 -20.52 -3.15 3.12
N THR A 111 -19.78 -2.23 3.73
CA THR A 111 -20.28 -1.32 4.79
C THR A 111 -20.57 0.09 4.28
N ILE A 112 -20.44 0.31 2.98
CA ILE A 112 -20.85 1.57 2.33
C ILE A 112 -22.39 1.57 2.27
N GLY A 113 -23.03 2.12 3.30
CA GLY A 113 -24.49 2.24 3.36
C GLY A 113 -25.10 2.10 4.75
N GLU A 114 -24.37 1.61 5.74
CA GLU A 114 -24.80 1.60 7.13
C GLU A 114 -24.23 2.80 7.91
N GLU A 115 -24.54 4.01 7.45
CA GLU A 115 -24.45 5.18 8.29
C GLU A 115 -25.70 5.26 9.16
N GLY A 116 -25.49 5.00 10.45
CA GLY A 116 -26.41 5.51 11.49
C GLY A 116 -27.42 4.52 12.04
N SER A 117 -27.00 3.65 12.93
CA SER A 117 -27.82 3.32 14.09
C SER A 117 -27.05 3.72 15.36
N THR A 118 -27.16 4.99 15.72
CA THR A 118 -26.93 5.44 17.09
C THR A 118 -28.12 4.96 17.90
N ASP A 119 -28.04 3.77 18.47
CA ASP A 119 -28.94 3.38 19.53
C ASP A 119 -28.62 4.23 20.76
N HIS A 120 -29.39 5.30 20.91
CA HIS A 120 -29.63 5.92 22.18
C HIS A 120 -30.46 4.95 23.03
N ASN A 121 -29.82 4.24 23.92
CA ASN A 121 -30.50 3.58 25.01
C ASN A 121 -30.22 4.40 26.29
N GLU A 122 -31.10 5.35 26.54
CA GLU A 122 -31.37 5.88 27.86
C GLU A 122 -32.16 4.81 28.63
N HIS A 123 -31.56 4.31 29.71
CA HIS A 123 -32.28 4.00 30.97
C HIS A 123 -31.24 3.87 32.09
#